data_cd87f593cc008bc5fb605bde69bccb22
#
_entry.id   cd87f593cc008bc5fb605bde69bccb22
#
_cell.length_a   1.000
_cell.length_b   1.000
_cell.length_c   1.000
_cell.angle_alpha   90.00
_cell.angle_beta   90.00
_cell.angle_gamma   90.00
#
_symmetry.space_group_name_H-M   'P 1'
#
loop_
_entity.id
_entity.type
_entity.pdbx_description
1 polymer ?
#
loop_
_entity_poly.entity_id
_entity_poly.type
_entity_poly.pdbx_seq_one_letter_code
_entity_poly.pdbx_strand_id
1 'polypeptide(L)'
;MKDHAYRPFFLTIFVVVLLTIAHWLPTLHLGDTQLRRIDLLSDLGNDSTKGDFHDVIPKPKEPERLLAKNKAGQTVAFKEVWPKGVERIVDFSAGSANGMDHFYAMLDSVKRKQLKGRPLRIAYFGDSFIEGDILVCDLRELMQAHFGGWGVGWIDAGNDLTKYKRTISSTFSGLEEHMAMKKKSYRAQEAGIAQRYYTMRGAVRMNYTATKDFPHTSRWAVSRLYFRSPGGITLSGHEGQKAFTLPFKGSKHVQVAEMAGVASAADFSVSQGSATFFGTALESDGGVIIDNFSLRGASGQTLADLPEATLREFDKLRPYDLIIVQYGVNAVTEGSTTPQLKAYMEQMRTVVDHLKRSFPETSILVAGAPDRGSKTAPDGTMPAIKMLSGLQEQMASDAKVGFLSILGAMGGPGTMKRIVDEHGWGSSDYVHINWDGGKFVAERLFKSFLAGYDNYVRRKKLENQ
;
A
#
# COMPACT_ATOMS: atom_id res chain seq x y z
N MET A 1 -35.84 52.99 -19.36
CA MET A 1 -34.87 52.10 -18.70
C MET A 1 -33.51 52.32 -19.36
N LYS A 2 -32.50 52.88 -18.62
CA LYS A 2 -31.15 53.05 -19.17
C LYS A 2 -30.49 51.68 -19.17
N ASP A 3 -30.09 51.23 -20.34
CA ASP A 3 -29.42 49.96 -20.56
C ASP A 3 -28.02 49.99 -19.89
N HIS A 4 -27.82 49.22 -18.83
CA HIS A 4 -26.57 49.17 -18.08
C HIS A 4 -25.70 47.97 -18.49
N ALA A 5 -26.01 47.30 -19.60
CA ALA A 5 -25.32 46.12 -20.11
C ALA A 5 -23.81 46.34 -20.38
N TYR A 6 -23.36 47.58 -20.59
CA TYR A 6 -21.95 47.93 -20.79
C TYR A 6 -21.10 47.84 -19.51
N ARG A 7 -21.69 47.90 -18.30
CA ARG A 7 -20.95 47.88 -17.04
C ARG A 7 -20.24 46.57 -16.79
N PRO A 8 -20.88 45.40 -16.93
CA PRO A 8 -20.15 44.12 -16.79
C PRO A 8 -19.08 43.94 -17.85
N PHE A 9 -19.31 44.45 -19.09
CA PHE A 9 -18.30 44.38 -20.15
C PHE A 9 -17.02 45.18 -19.80
N PHE A 10 -17.17 46.44 -19.35
CA PHE A 10 -16.02 47.26 -18.94
C PHE A 10 -15.33 46.68 -17.67
N LEU A 11 -16.08 46.10 -16.72
CA LEU A 11 -15.52 45.44 -15.56
C LEU A 11 -14.68 44.25 -15.97
N THR A 12 -15.15 43.42 -16.89
CA THR A 12 -14.41 42.28 -17.42
C THR A 12 -13.11 42.70 -18.09
N ILE A 13 -13.15 43.71 -18.97
CA ILE A 13 -11.97 44.27 -19.61
C ILE A 13 -11.00 44.81 -18.57
N PHE A 14 -11.47 45.55 -17.57
CA PHE A 14 -10.63 46.09 -16.51
C PHE A 14 -9.93 45.00 -15.69
N VAL A 15 -10.65 43.91 -15.33
CA VAL A 15 -10.08 42.75 -14.64
C VAL A 15 -9.02 42.06 -15.50
N VAL A 16 -9.29 41.84 -16.80
CA VAL A 16 -8.34 41.24 -17.73
C VAL A 16 -7.07 42.10 -17.85
N VAL A 17 -7.20 43.42 -17.96
CA VAL A 17 -6.05 44.34 -18.02
C VAL A 17 -5.24 44.30 -16.73
N LEU A 18 -5.90 44.34 -15.56
CA LEU A 18 -5.22 44.25 -14.28
C LEU A 18 -4.45 42.93 -14.13
N LEU A 19 -5.04 41.80 -14.51
CA LEU A 19 -4.43 40.50 -14.46
C LEU A 19 -3.24 40.43 -15.45
N THR A 20 -3.34 41.01 -16.64
CA THR A 20 -2.24 41.10 -17.61
C THR A 20 -1.07 41.93 -17.07
N ILE A 21 -1.39 43.08 -16.42
CA ILE A 21 -0.36 43.89 -15.74
C ILE A 21 0.31 43.08 -14.61
N ALA A 22 -0.46 42.33 -13.80
CA ALA A 22 0.05 41.49 -12.75
C ALA A 22 0.99 40.38 -13.26
N HIS A 23 0.76 39.88 -14.49
CA HIS A 23 1.65 38.90 -15.15
C HIS A 23 3.06 39.46 -15.43
N TRP A 24 3.16 40.74 -15.79
CA TRP A 24 4.39 41.44 -16.14
C TRP A 24 5.15 42.03 -14.93
N LEU A 25 4.54 42.00 -13.73
CA LEU A 25 5.21 42.48 -12.52
C LEU A 25 6.41 41.59 -12.15
N PRO A 26 7.54 42.19 -11.78
CA PRO A 26 8.67 41.42 -11.22
C PRO A 26 8.26 40.76 -9.89
N THR A 27 8.99 39.75 -9.48
CA THR A 27 8.77 39.09 -8.17
C THR A 27 8.88 40.13 -7.05
N LEU A 28 7.78 40.33 -6.34
CA LEU A 28 7.72 41.25 -5.20
C LEU A 28 8.09 40.49 -3.91
N HIS A 29 8.95 41.10 -3.11
CA HIS A 29 9.32 40.61 -1.78
C HIS A 29 8.70 41.53 -0.72
N LEU A 30 8.05 40.95 0.28
CA LEU A 30 7.55 41.64 1.46
C LEU A 30 8.33 41.12 2.68
N GLY A 31 9.44 41.79 3.05
CA GLY A 31 10.42 41.24 3.98
C GLY A 31 11.07 39.98 3.43
N ASP A 32 11.11 38.90 4.22
CA ASP A 32 11.66 37.60 3.82
C ASP A 32 10.67 36.71 3.04
N THR A 33 9.45 37.20 2.79
CA THR A 33 8.42 36.43 2.08
C THR A 33 8.33 36.85 0.60
N GLN A 34 8.58 35.91 -0.30
CA GLN A 34 8.39 36.08 -1.73
C GLN A 34 6.92 35.91 -2.09
N LEU A 35 6.27 36.92 -2.69
CA LEU A 35 4.90 36.84 -3.16
C LEU A 35 4.83 35.95 -4.40
N ARG A 36 3.82 35.09 -4.43
CA ARG A 36 3.58 34.14 -5.55
C ARG A 36 3.35 34.91 -6.85
N ARG A 37 4.15 34.64 -7.87
CA ARG A 37 3.96 35.19 -9.22
C ARG A 37 2.71 34.59 -9.85
N ILE A 38 1.85 35.46 -10.42
CA ILE A 38 0.66 35.02 -11.18
C ILE A 38 1.08 34.91 -12.64
N ASP A 39 1.12 33.70 -13.17
CA ASP A 39 1.35 33.43 -14.59
C ASP A 39 -0.01 33.12 -15.25
N LEU A 40 -0.60 34.12 -15.93
CA LEU A 40 -1.91 34.02 -16.57
C LEU A 40 -1.85 33.49 -17.99
N LEU A 41 -0.65 33.43 -18.57
CA LEU A 41 -0.46 33.02 -19.96
C LEU A 41 0.13 31.61 -20.07
N SER A 42 0.46 30.96 -18.95
CA SER A 42 0.93 29.57 -18.95
C SER A 42 -0.01 28.59 -19.63
N ASP A 43 -1.33 28.86 -19.54
CA ASP A 43 -2.36 28.02 -20.16
C ASP A 43 -2.66 28.41 -21.63
N LEU A 44 -2.18 29.60 -22.09
CA LEU A 44 -2.34 30.08 -23.48
C LEU A 44 -1.05 29.94 -24.29
N GLY A 45 0.08 29.73 -23.63
CA GLY A 45 1.35 29.42 -24.27
C GLY A 45 1.26 28.03 -24.91
N ASN A 46 1.60 27.98 -26.18
CA ASN A 46 1.67 26.79 -26.99
C ASN A 46 2.16 25.58 -26.19
N ASP A 47 1.47 24.47 -26.34
CA ASP A 47 1.52 23.14 -25.74
C ASP A 47 2.90 22.43 -25.72
N SER A 48 4.00 23.16 -25.68
CA SER A 48 5.37 22.64 -25.51
C SER A 48 5.68 22.13 -24.08
N THR A 49 4.70 22.27 -23.15
CA THR A 49 4.77 21.68 -21.80
C THR A 49 3.76 20.56 -21.54
N LYS A 50 2.99 20.12 -22.52
CA LYS A 50 2.43 18.77 -22.48
C LYS A 50 3.64 17.87 -22.48
N GLY A 51 3.88 17.27 -21.30
CA GLY A 51 5.08 16.53 -21.01
C GLY A 51 5.52 15.69 -22.19
N ASP A 52 6.56 16.17 -22.86
CA ASP A 52 7.24 15.40 -23.88
C ASP A 52 7.99 14.30 -23.12
N PHE A 53 7.25 13.22 -22.78
CA PHE A 53 7.80 12.02 -22.15
C PHE A 53 8.66 11.23 -23.15
N HIS A 54 9.41 11.94 -24.02
CA HIS A 54 10.41 11.35 -24.91
C HIS A 54 11.68 10.93 -24.16
N ASP A 55 11.85 11.37 -22.91
CA ASP A 55 12.92 10.87 -22.06
C ASP A 55 12.64 9.41 -21.68
N VAL A 56 13.23 8.52 -22.44
CA VAL A 56 13.30 7.10 -22.06
C VAL A 56 14.13 7.03 -20.77
N ILE A 57 13.48 6.75 -19.64
CA ILE A 57 14.21 6.47 -18.42
C ILE A 57 15.00 5.20 -18.62
N PRO A 58 16.34 5.23 -18.57
CA PRO A 58 17.14 4.03 -18.74
C PRO A 58 16.74 3.01 -17.67
N LYS A 59 16.50 1.77 -18.06
CA LYS A 59 16.28 0.71 -17.07
C LYS A 59 17.52 0.57 -16.20
N PRO A 60 17.37 0.49 -14.86
CA PRO A 60 18.47 0.24 -13.95
C PRO A 60 19.15 -1.09 -14.30
N LYS A 61 20.46 -1.14 -14.10
CA LYS A 61 21.20 -2.40 -14.22
C LYS A 61 20.79 -3.32 -13.07
N GLU A 62 20.25 -4.49 -13.41
CA GLU A 62 19.94 -5.52 -12.44
C GLU A 62 21.23 -6.08 -11.82
N PRO A 63 21.27 -6.31 -10.50
CA PRO A 63 22.40 -6.97 -9.87
C PRO A 63 22.55 -8.40 -10.40
N GLU A 64 23.77 -8.79 -10.75
CA GLU A 64 24.06 -10.17 -11.12
C GLU A 64 24.01 -11.05 -9.86
N ARG A 65 23.19 -12.09 -9.87
CA ARG A 65 23.13 -13.07 -8.78
C ARG A 65 24.23 -14.10 -8.98
N LEU A 66 25.16 -14.11 -8.05
CA LEU A 66 26.29 -15.05 -8.07
C LEU A 66 26.03 -16.22 -7.11
N LEU A 67 26.31 -17.45 -7.55
CA LEU A 67 26.43 -18.59 -6.65
C LEU A 67 27.74 -18.50 -5.89
N ALA A 68 27.70 -18.75 -4.58
CA ALA A 68 28.90 -18.67 -3.74
C ALA A 68 30.02 -19.61 -4.24
N LYS A 69 29.70 -20.83 -4.60
CA LYS A 69 30.57 -21.78 -5.29
C LYS A 69 29.73 -22.89 -5.96
N ASN A 70 30.16 -23.36 -7.11
CA ASN A 70 29.67 -24.61 -7.69
C ASN A 70 30.50 -25.80 -7.17
N LYS A 71 30.19 -27.03 -7.61
CA LYS A 71 30.97 -28.23 -7.24
C LYS A 71 32.47 -28.16 -7.61
N ALA A 72 32.82 -27.34 -8.61
CA ALA A 72 34.19 -27.09 -9.02
C ALA A 72 34.88 -25.97 -8.24
N GLY A 73 34.20 -25.38 -7.23
CA GLY A 73 34.71 -24.29 -6.43
C GLY A 73 34.70 -22.90 -7.09
N GLN A 74 34.03 -22.76 -8.24
CA GLN A 74 33.95 -21.52 -9.02
C GLN A 74 32.68 -20.75 -8.68
N THR A 75 32.78 -19.43 -8.61
CA THR A 75 31.62 -18.54 -8.55
C THR A 75 30.95 -18.45 -9.93
N VAL A 76 29.66 -18.73 -10.00
CA VAL A 76 28.88 -18.73 -11.26
C VAL A 76 27.71 -17.79 -11.16
N ALA A 77 27.38 -17.13 -12.26
CA ALA A 77 26.16 -16.33 -12.37
C ALA A 77 24.93 -17.26 -12.39
N PHE A 78 23.96 -16.97 -11.53
CA PHE A 78 22.68 -17.68 -11.54
C PHE A 78 21.71 -16.99 -12.49
N LYS A 79 21.24 -17.73 -13.50
CA LYS A 79 20.25 -17.25 -14.44
C LYS A 79 18.83 -17.57 -13.96
N GLU A 80 18.05 -16.54 -13.67
CA GLU A 80 16.63 -16.66 -13.35
C GLU A 80 15.83 -17.12 -14.58
N VAL A 81 14.73 -17.85 -14.34
CA VAL A 81 13.77 -18.27 -15.37
C VAL A 81 12.41 -17.74 -15.00
N TRP A 82 11.85 -16.92 -15.87
CA TRP A 82 10.54 -16.34 -15.71
C TRP A 82 9.62 -16.88 -16.81
N PRO A 83 8.45 -17.44 -16.47
CA PRO A 83 7.50 -17.92 -17.47
C PRO A 83 7.02 -16.79 -18.39
N LYS A 84 6.73 -17.12 -19.65
CA LYS A 84 6.21 -16.13 -20.62
C LYS A 84 4.92 -15.50 -20.08
N GLY A 85 4.84 -14.17 -20.09
CA GLY A 85 3.68 -13.40 -19.64
C GLY A 85 3.57 -13.25 -18.11
N VAL A 86 4.58 -13.69 -17.36
CA VAL A 86 4.71 -13.43 -15.93
C VAL A 86 5.67 -12.26 -15.75
N GLU A 87 5.20 -11.22 -15.06
CA GLU A 87 6.03 -10.05 -14.75
C GLU A 87 7.11 -10.42 -13.72
N ARG A 88 8.31 -9.91 -13.95
CA ARG A 88 9.45 -10.21 -13.08
C ARG A 88 9.43 -9.39 -11.82
N ILE A 89 9.79 -10.02 -10.70
CA ILE A 89 10.20 -9.30 -9.50
C ILE A 89 11.72 -9.12 -9.58
N VAL A 90 12.16 -7.87 -9.77
CA VAL A 90 13.59 -7.53 -9.81
C VAL A 90 14.05 -7.19 -8.41
N ASP A 91 15.09 -7.85 -7.92
CA ASP A 91 15.65 -7.58 -6.60
C ASP A 91 16.96 -6.80 -6.72
N PHE A 92 16.91 -5.49 -6.45
CA PHE A 92 18.07 -4.61 -6.51
C PHE A 92 18.91 -4.59 -5.22
N SER A 93 18.57 -5.42 -4.23
CA SER A 93 19.17 -5.37 -2.89
C SER A 93 20.63 -5.85 -2.84
N ALA A 94 21.09 -6.57 -3.84
CA ALA A 94 22.41 -7.21 -3.83
C ALA A 94 22.67 -8.09 -2.56
N GLY A 95 21.58 -8.70 -2.02
CA GLY A 95 21.64 -9.56 -0.84
C GLY A 95 21.52 -8.84 0.50
N SER A 96 21.12 -7.56 0.54
CA SER A 96 20.81 -6.87 1.80
C SER A 96 19.57 -7.45 2.48
N ALA A 97 19.43 -7.21 3.80
CA ALA A 97 18.33 -7.73 4.62
C ALA A 97 16.92 -7.34 4.07
N ASN A 98 16.79 -6.15 3.46
CA ASN A 98 15.52 -5.71 2.87
C ASN A 98 15.27 -6.23 1.45
N GLY A 99 16.12 -7.12 0.93
CA GLY A 99 15.95 -7.80 -0.36
C GLY A 99 14.92 -8.91 -0.30
N MET A 100 14.52 -9.41 -1.48
CA MET A 100 13.49 -10.44 -1.62
C MET A 100 13.92 -11.81 -1.07
N ASP A 101 15.20 -12.04 -0.85
CA ASP A 101 15.72 -13.32 -0.37
C ASP A 101 15.19 -13.70 1.02
N HIS A 102 15.05 -12.74 1.94
CA HIS A 102 14.43 -12.99 3.24
C HIS A 102 13.00 -13.50 3.09
N PHE A 103 12.17 -12.80 2.31
CA PHE A 103 10.78 -13.20 2.07
C PHE A 103 10.67 -14.60 1.46
N TYR A 104 11.47 -14.91 0.45
CA TYR A 104 11.46 -16.24 -0.16
C TYR A 104 11.99 -17.33 0.78
N ALA A 105 12.98 -17.03 1.63
CA ALA A 105 13.43 -17.93 2.68
C ALA A 105 12.32 -18.25 3.68
N MET A 106 11.53 -17.23 4.06
CA MET A 106 10.39 -17.41 4.95
C MET A 106 9.26 -18.20 4.28
N LEU A 107 8.98 -17.98 2.98
CA LEU A 107 8.05 -18.81 2.21
C LEU A 107 8.50 -20.29 2.15
N ASP A 108 9.79 -20.53 1.94
CA ASP A 108 10.35 -21.88 1.95
C ASP A 108 10.19 -22.55 3.34
N SER A 109 10.41 -21.78 4.41
CA SER A 109 10.21 -22.24 5.78
C SER A 109 8.74 -22.59 6.07
N VAL A 110 7.78 -21.80 5.54
CA VAL A 110 6.34 -22.11 5.60
C VAL A 110 6.05 -23.39 4.82
N LYS A 111 6.54 -23.51 3.58
CA LYS A 111 6.31 -24.68 2.71
C LYS A 111 6.85 -25.96 3.34
N ARG A 112 7.98 -25.88 4.05
CA ARG A 112 8.60 -27.01 4.78
C ARG A 112 8.02 -27.20 6.18
N LYS A 113 7.04 -26.41 6.62
CA LYS A 113 6.44 -26.44 7.97
C LYS A 113 7.48 -26.19 9.09
N GLN A 114 8.48 -25.37 8.80
CA GLN A 114 9.56 -25.02 9.74
C GLN A 114 9.27 -23.72 10.48
N LEU A 115 8.49 -22.78 9.90
CA LEU A 115 8.02 -21.58 10.59
C LEU A 115 6.92 -22.00 11.57
N LYS A 116 7.20 -21.81 12.88
CA LYS A 116 6.29 -22.20 13.97
C LYS A 116 5.92 -20.99 14.83
N GLY A 117 4.71 -21.05 15.42
CA GLY A 117 4.24 -20.07 16.40
C GLY A 117 3.74 -18.76 15.80
N ARG A 118 3.89 -18.54 14.51
CA ARG A 118 3.31 -17.42 13.78
C ARG A 118 3.16 -17.72 12.29
N PRO A 119 2.25 -17.06 11.58
CA PRO A 119 2.26 -17.06 10.12
C PRO A 119 3.41 -16.19 9.57
N LEU A 120 3.76 -16.41 8.30
CA LEU A 120 4.43 -15.42 7.47
C LEU A 120 3.46 -14.27 7.20
N ARG A 121 3.89 -13.03 7.42
CA ARG A 121 3.03 -11.86 7.26
C ARG A 121 3.54 -10.92 6.17
N ILE A 122 2.61 -10.49 5.33
CA ILE A 122 2.83 -9.51 4.28
C ILE A 122 2.02 -8.26 4.65
N ALA A 123 2.68 -7.10 4.80
CA ALA A 123 2.03 -5.81 4.93
C ALA A 123 1.86 -5.20 3.52
N TYR A 124 0.64 -5.00 3.06
CA TYR A 124 0.37 -4.40 1.76
C TYR A 124 -0.17 -2.98 1.95
N PHE A 125 0.69 -1.99 1.72
CA PHE A 125 0.33 -0.58 1.74
C PHE A 125 -0.05 -0.11 0.34
N GLY A 126 -1.18 0.59 0.22
CA GLY A 126 -1.65 1.11 -1.05
C GLY A 126 -2.79 2.11 -0.92
N ASP A 127 -3.30 2.52 -2.05
CA ASP A 127 -4.40 3.47 -2.17
C ASP A 127 -5.76 2.79 -2.41
N SER A 128 -6.66 3.44 -3.17
CA SER A 128 -7.98 2.88 -3.50
C SER A 128 -7.93 1.63 -4.37
N PHE A 129 -6.80 1.33 -5.00
CA PHE A 129 -6.65 0.15 -5.85
C PHE A 129 -6.69 -1.17 -5.05
N ILE A 130 -6.40 -1.11 -3.73
CA ILE A 130 -6.52 -2.26 -2.81
C ILE A 130 -7.60 -2.07 -1.74
N GLU A 131 -8.32 -0.93 -1.75
CA GLU A 131 -9.32 -0.62 -0.74
C GLU A 131 -10.44 -1.66 -0.70
N GLY A 132 -11.02 -1.85 0.48
CA GLY A 132 -12.10 -2.83 0.67
C GLY A 132 -11.69 -4.28 0.42
N ASP A 133 -10.40 -4.55 0.30
CA ASP A 133 -9.82 -5.87 -0.02
C ASP A 133 -9.99 -6.30 -1.50
N ILE A 134 -10.36 -5.37 -2.39
CA ILE A 134 -10.78 -5.63 -3.77
C ILE A 134 -9.77 -6.47 -4.60
N LEU A 135 -8.49 -6.37 -4.29
CA LEU A 135 -7.41 -7.16 -4.88
C LEU A 135 -6.83 -8.15 -3.87
N VAL A 136 -6.71 -7.69 -2.61
CA VAL A 136 -5.94 -8.41 -1.59
C VAL A 136 -6.67 -9.67 -1.12
N CYS A 137 -8.02 -9.73 -1.20
CA CYS A 137 -8.76 -10.95 -0.84
C CYS A 137 -8.39 -12.14 -1.74
N ASP A 138 -8.35 -11.93 -3.07
CA ASP A 138 -7.99 -13.00 -4.02
C ASP A 138 -6.49 -13.34 -3.93
N LEU A 139 -5.61 -12.35 -3.79
CA LEU A 139 -4.18 -12.61 -3.59
C LEU A 139 -3.92 -13.41 -2.31
N ARG A 140 -4.61 -13.05 -1.21
CA ARG A 140 -4.53 -13.78 0.08
C ARG A 140 -5.02 -15.21 -0.08
N GLU A 141 -6.17 -15.42 -0.72
CA GLU A 141 -6.73 -16.74 -0.99
C GLU A 141 -5.74 -17.62 -1.78
N LEU A 142 -5.15 -17.09 -2.86
CA LEU A 142 -4.18 -17.81 -3.69
C LEU A 142 -2.91 -18.17 -2.90
N MET A 143 -2.40 -17.23 -2.09
CA MET A 143 -1.22 -17.48 -1.25
C MET A 143 -1.50 -18.52 -0.16
N GLN A 144 -2.65 -18.42 0.51
CA GLN A 144 -3.07 -19.36 1.55
C GLN A 144 -3.36 -20.75 0.99
N ALA A 145 -4.01 -20.84 -0.17
CA ALA A 145 -4.25 -22.11 -0.85
C ALA A 145 -2.95 -22.83 -1.24
N HIS A 146 -1.92 -22.07 -1.66
CA HIS A 146 -0.66 -22.64 -2.12
C HIS A 146 0.34 -22.95 -0.99
N PHE A 147 0.48 -22.02 -0.01
CA PHE A 147 1.49 -22.10 1.06
C PHE A 147 0.88 -22.49 2.41
N GLY A 148 -0.45 -22.59 2.50
CA GLY A 148 -1.16 -22.79 3.76
C GLY A 148 -1.42 -21.48 4.49
N GLY A 149 -2.19 -21.57 5.56
CA GLY A 149 -2.66 -20.44 6.35
C GLY A 149 -4.15 -20.20 6.15
N TRP A 150 -4.72 -19.42 7.04
CA TRP A 150 -6.14 -19.04 7.03
C TRP A 150 -6.37 -17.87 7.96
N GLY A 151 -7.45 -17.14 7.74
CA GLY A 151 -7.79 -15.89 8.42
C GLY A 151 -7.66 -14.66 7.52
N VAL A 152 -8.29 -13.58 7.96
CA VAL A 152 -8.48 -12.35 7.18
C VAL A 152 -7.25 -11.44 7.27
N GLY A 153 -6.42 -11.58 8.32
CA GLY A 153 -5.36 -10.63 8.65
C GLY A 153 -5.91 -9.39 9.33
N TRP A 154 -5.35 -8.22 9.01
CA TRP A 154 -5.66 -6.96 9.65
C TRP A 154 -7.01 -6.37 9.24
N ILE A 155 -7.74 -5.88 10.22
CA ILE A 155 -9.00 -5.14 10.09
C ILE A 155 -8.89 -3.89 10.94
N ASP A 156 -9.14 -2.73 10.36
CA ASP A 156 -9.15 -1.46 11.08
C ASP A 156 -10.26 -1.42 12.13
N ALA A 157 -9.99 -0.87 13.30
CA ALA A 157 -10.86 -0.99 14.48
C ALA A 157 -12.22 -0.29 14.38
N GLY A 158 -12.43 0.60 13.42
CA GLY A 158 -13.68 1.37 13.32
C GLY A 158 -13.92 1.97 11.93
N ASN A 159 -13.33 1.39 10.89
CA ASN A 159 -13.43 1.92 9.54
C ASN A 159 -14.74 1.48 8.87
N ASP A 160 -15.58 2.43 8.48
CA ASP A 160 -16.84 2.18 7.76
C ASP A 160 -16.66 1.43 6.43
N LEU A 161 -15.48 1.54 5.81
CA LEU A 161 -15.19 0.83 4.55
C LEU A 161 -14.99 -0.68 4.76
N THR A 162 -14.82 -1.13 6.00
CA THR A 162 -14.73 -2.57 6.32
C THR A 162 -16.01 -3.32 5.93
N LYS A 163 -17.16 -2.66 5.92
CA LYS A 163 -18.44 -3.23 5.45
C LYS A 163 -18.45 -3.71 4.00
N TYR A 164 -17.50 -3.22 3.18
CA TYR A 164 -17.36 -3.65 1.78
C TYR A 164 -16.43 -4.84 1.60
N LYS A 165 -15.73 -5.29 2.66
CA LYS A 165 -14.88 -6.49 2.57
C LYS A 165 -15.75 -7.73 2.41
N ARG A 166 -15.40 -8.57 1.42
CA ARG A 166 -16.07 -9.87 1.19
C ARG A 166 -15.61 -10.98 2.14
N THR A 167 -14.50 -10.73 2.87
CA THR A 167 -13.85 -11.73 3.73
C THR A 167 -14.36 -11.71 5.17
N ILE A 168 -14.96 -10.59 5.60
CA ILE A 168 -15.39 -10.36 6.98
C ILE A 168 -16.59 -9.42 7.04
N SER A 169 -17.55 -9.72 7.89
CA SER A 169 -18.57 -8.78 8.36
C SER A 169 -18.15 -8.21 9.68
N SER A 170 -18.22 -6.88 9.83
CA SER A 170 -17.84 -6.22 11.08
C SER A 170 -18.75 -5.05 11.41
N THR A 171 -18.98 -4.84 12.71
CA THR A 171 -19.72 -3.68 13.22
C THR A 171 -18.95 -3.05 14.36
N PHE A 172 -19.00 -1.71 14.43
CA PHE A 172 -18.27 -0.92 15.40
C PHE A 172 -19.18 0.11 16.04
N SER A 173 -18.96 0.40 17.32
CA SER A 173 -19.62 1.51 18.03
C SER A 173 -18.70 2.12 19.07
N GLY A 174 -18.96 3.40 19.43
CA GLY A 174 -18.20 4.11 20.43
C GLY A 174 -16.80 4.55 20.03
N LEU A 175 -16.49 4.56 18.74
CA LEU A 175 -15.18 4.93 18.18
C LEU A 175 -15.26 6.17 17.29
N GLU A 176 -14.24 7.02 17.37
CA GLU A 176 -14.01 8.13 16.44
C GLU A 176 -12.75 7.85 15.62
N GLU A 177 -12.89 7.90 14.29
CA GLU A 177 -11.79 7.66 13.36
C GLU A 177 -10.92 8.91 13.16
N HIS A 178 -9.61 8.71 13.20
CA HIS A 178 -8.58 9.67 12.82
C HIS A 178 -7.67 9.03 11.76
N MET A 179 -7.58 9.61 10.57
CA MET A 179 -6.81 9.05 9.46
C MET A 179 -6.00 10.13 8.73
N ALA A 180 -4.88 9.75 8.14
CA ALA A 180 -3.91 10.68 7.55
C ALA A 180 -4.52 11.59 6.47
N MET A 181 -5.55 11.14 5.74
CA MET A 181 -6.24 11.96 4.73
C MET A 181 -7.21 12.98 5.35
N LYS A 182 -7.57 12.84 6.64
CA LYS A 182 -8.40 13.80 7.41
C LYS A 182 -7.53 14.67 8.32
N LYS A 183 -6.65 15.50 7.72
CA LYS A 183 -5.59 16.26 8.40
C LYS A 183 -6.01 17.06 9.64
N LYS A 184 -7.25 17.57 9.70
CA LYS A 184 -7.72 18.40 10.82
C LYS A 184 -7.80 17.64 12.15
N SER A 185 -8.22 16.38 12.12
CA SER A 185 -8.41 15.53 13.32
C SER A 185 -7.28 14.52 13.53
N TYR A 186 -6.37 14.36 12.58
CA TYR A 186 -5.29 13.39 12.62
C TYR A 186 -4.02 13.93 13.29
N ARG A 187 -3.37 13.08 14.05
CA ARG A 187 -2.05 13.31 14.67
C ARG A 187 -1.18 12.09 14.37
N ALA A 188 -0.14 12.25 13.55
CA ALA A 188 0.74 11.13 13.16
C ALA A 188 1.36 10.42 14.37
N GLN A 189 1.68 11.15 15.44
CA GLN A 189 2.25 10.62 16.70
C GLN A 189 1.33 9.63 17.42
N GLU A 190 0.03 9.73 17.19
CA GLU A 190 -0.97 8.82 17.76
C GLU A 190 -1.29 7.63 16.85
N ALA A 191 -0.85 7.69 15.60
CA ALA A 191 -1.21 6.70 14.61
C ALA A 191 -0.48 5.38 14.79
N GLY A 192 -1.17 4.29 14.43
CA GLY A 192 -0.58 2.98 14.23
C GLY A 192 -0.11 2.76 12.79
N ILE A 193 0.31 1.55 12.50
CA ILE A 193 0.86 1.13 11.21
C ILE A 193 -0.06 1.41 10.01
N ALA A 194 -1.39 1.37 10.21
CA ALA A 194 -2.39 1.61 9.16
C ALA A 194 -2.61 3.10 8.82
N GLN A 195 -1.76 4.02 9.31
CA GLN A 195 -1.91 5.48 9.13
C GLN A 195 -3.24 6.03 9.66
N ARG A 196 -3.80 5.36 10.66
CA ARG A 196 -5.04 5.73 11.33
C ARG A 196 -5.06 5.22 12.77
N TYR A 197 -5.96 5.77 13.54
CA TYR A 197 -6.26 5.34 14.89
C TYR A 197 -7.69 5.72 15.26
N TYR A 198 -8.20 5.11 16.34
CA TYR A 198 -9.59 5.25 16.79
C TYR A 198 -9.61 5.57 18.26
N THR A 199 -10.22 6.69 18.65
CA THR A 199 -10.38 7.09 20.05
C THR A 199 -11.77 6.73 20.56
N MET A 200 -11.88 6.46 21.86
CA MET A 200 -13.16 6.15 22.51
C MET A 200 -14.06 7.38 22.59
N ARG A 201 -15.33 7.22 22.22
CA ARG A 201 -16.45 8.16 22.40
C ARG A 201 -17.51 7.60 23.33
N GLY A 202 -17.12 6.84 24.36
CA GLY A 202 -17.98 6.12 25.29
C GLY A 202 -17.63 4.64 25.32
N ALA A 203 -18.60 3.80 25.63
CA ALA A 203 -18.40 2.35 25.58
C ALA A 203 -18.14 1.88 24.15
N VAL A 204 -17.09 1.11 23.97
CA VAL A 204 -16.65 0.57 22.66
C VAL A 204 -17.16 -0.85 22.50
N ARG A 205 -17.63 -1.15 21.29
CA ARG A 205 -17.89 -2.52 20.83
C ARG A 205 -17.36 -2.71 19.42
N MET A 206 -16.72 -3.84 19.19
CA MET A 206 -16.18 -4.29 17.91
C MET A 206 -16.59 -5.74 17.70
N ASN A 207 -17.32 -6.05 16.61
CA ASN A 207 -17.76 -7.40 16.30
C ASN A 207 -17.24 -7.80 14.93
N TYR A 208 -16.81 -9.04 14.82
CA TYR A 208 -16.26 -9.64 13.62
C TYR A 208 -16.91 -10.99 13.38
N THR A 209 -17.35 -11.23 12.14
CA THR A 209 -17.91 -12.53 11.72
C THR A 209 -17.34 -12.85 10.34
N ALA A 210 -16.71 -14.02 10.20
CA ALA A 210 -16.20 -14.50 8.93
C ALA A 210 -17.34 -14.68 7.91
N THR A 211 -17.05 -14.38 6.66
CA THR A 211 -17.93 -14.72 5.54
C THR A 211 -17.57 -16.10 4.99
N LYS A 212 -18.35 -16.57 4.00
CA LYS A 212 -18.12 -17.84 3.31
C LYS A 212 -17.63 -17.66 1.87
N ASP A 213 -17.35 -16.42 1.46
CA ASP A 213 -16.95 -16.11 0.08
C ASP A 213 -15.58 -16.70 -0.29
N PHE A 214 -14.69 -16.82 0.70
CA PHE A 214 -13.35 -17.37 0.52
C PHE A 214 -13.10 -18.48 1.55
N PRO A 215 -12.72 -19.71 1.11
CA PRO A 215 -12.50 -20.85 2.00
C PRO A 215 -11.51 -20.57 3.12
N HIS A 216 -10.37 -19.93 2.81
CA HIS A 216 -9.29 -19.71 3.76
C HIS A 216 -9.53 -18.53 4.70
N THR A 217 -10.53 -17.67 4.48
CA THR A 217 -10.88 -16.58 5.41
C THR A 217 -12.13 -16.87 6.26
N SER A 218 -12.72 -18.07 6.14
CA SER A 218 -13.95 -18.46 6.85
C SER A 218 -13.77 -18.72 8.34
N ARG A 219 -12.55 -18.71 8.85
CA ARG A 219 -12.17 -18.90 10.27
C ARG A 219 -10.76 -18.37 10.53
N TRP A 220 -10.39 -18.32 11.80
CA TRP A 220 -9.04 -18.01 12.29
C TRP A 220 -8.71 -18.80 13.57
N ALA A 221 -7.45 -18.82 13.99
CA ALA A 221 -7.00 -19.49 15.21
C ALA A 221 -6.66 -18.52 16.33
N VAL A 222 -6.37 -17.27 16.00
CA VAL A 222 -5.95 -16.25 16.95
C VAL A 222 -6.53 -14.90 16.55
N SER A 223 -7.16 -14.24 17.52
CA SER A 223 -7.58 -12.83 17.42
C SER A 223 -6.62 -11.94 18.21
N ARG A 224 -6.08 -10.89 17.59
CA ARG A 224 -5.18 -9.92 18.23
C ARG A 224 -5.71 -8.50 18.06
N LEU A 225 -6.13 -7.88 19.15
CA LEU A 225 -6.52 -6.46 19.16
C LEU A 225 -5.33 -5.60 19.58
N TYR A 226 -4.96 -4.64 18.76
CA TYR A 226 -3.85 -3.70 18.98
C TYR A 226 -4.39 -2.36 19.46
N PHE A 227 -3.87 -1.87 20.59
CA PHE A 227 -4.32 -0.63 21.20
C PHE A 227 -3.23 0.02 22.06
N ARG A 228 -3.49 1.24 22.52
CA ARG A 228 -2.70 1.96 23.51
C ARG A 228 -3.64 2.51 24.57
N SER A 229 -3.33 2.31 25.86
CA SER A 229 -4.15 2.83 26.96
C SER A 229 -3.24 3.33 28.09
N PRO A 230 -2.98 4.65 28.20
CA PRO A 230 -2.13 5.18 29.26
C PRO A 230 -2.66 4.92 30.68
N GLY A 231 -3.98 4.91 30.87
CA GLY A 231 -4.64 4.68 32.17
C GLY A 231 -4.99 3.22 32.48
N GLY A 232 -4.82 2.33 31.50
CA GLY A 232 -5.29 0.94 31.56
C GLY A 232 -6.78 0.81 31.22
N ILE A 233 -7.17 -0.39 30.80
CA ILE A 233 -8.56 -0.76 30.49
C ILE A 233 -8.83 -2.21 30.88
N THR A 234 -10.10 -2.56 31.01
CA THR A 234 -10.56 -3.95 31.01
C THR A 234 -11.24 -4.24 29.69
N LEU A 235 -10.72 -5.22 28.95
CA LEU A 235 -11.26 -5.71 27.70
C LEU A 235 -12.08 -6.96 27.98
N SER A 236 -13.31 -7.01 27.49
CA SER A 236 -14.20 -8.18 27.58
C SER A 236 -14.73 -8.53 26.20
N GLY A 237 -15.20 -9.77 26.01
CA GLY A 237 -15.77 -10.21 24.75
C GLY A 237 -15.81 -11.72 24.62
N HIS A 238 -15.90 -12.18 23.38
CA HIS A 238 -15.95 -13.60 23.04
C HIS A 238 -14.96 -13.92 21.89
N GLU A 239 -14.37 -15.10 22.00
CA GLU A 239 -13.69 -15.78 20.89
C GLU A 239 -14.48 -17.03 20.57
N GLY A 240 -15.27 -17.00 19.50
CA GLY A 240 -16.31 -18.00 19.25
C GLY A 240 -17.34 -18.05 20.40
N GLN A 241 -17.44 -19.18 21.08
CA GLN A 241 -18.31 -19.37 22.24
C GLN A 241 -17.63 -19.06 23.59
N LYS A 242 -16.30 -18.82 23.58
CA LYS A 242 -15.53 -18.64 24.81
C LYS A 242 -15.51 -17.16 25.21
N ALA A 243 -16.13 -16.83 26.35
CA ALA A 243 -16.05 -15.50 26.96
C ALA A 243 -14.67 -15.26 27.57
N PHE A 244 -14.22 -13.99 27.54
CA PHE A 244 -13.01 -13.55 28.22
C PHE A 244 -13.20 -12.19 28.90
N THR A 245 -12.38 -11.93 29.90
CA THR A 245 -12.21 -10.61 30.52
C THR A 245 -10.75 -10.44 30.88
N LEU A 246 -10.09 -9.46 30.26
CA LEU A 246 -8.65 -9.24 30.36
C LEU A 246 -8.36 -7.81 30.87
N PRO A 247 -7.82 -7.65 32.09
CA PRO A 247 -7.37 -6.36 32.58
C PRO A 247 -5.99 -6.02 32.00
N PHE A 248 -5.83 -4.79 31.51
CA PHE A 248 -4.57 -4.24 31.03
C PHE A 248 -4.14 -3.06 31.90
N LYS A 249 -2.91 -3.09 32.37
CA LYS A 249 -2.28 -1.96 33.05
C LYS A 249 -2.02 -0.82 32.06
N GLY A 250 -1.96 0.41 32.57
CA GLY A 250 -1.64 1.59 31.80
C GLY A 250 -0.27 1.47 31.11
N SER A 251 -0.23 1.83 29.82
CA SER A 251 0.99 1.86 29.02
C SER A 251 0.90 2.93 27.94
N LYS A 252 2.02 3.65 27.72
CA LYS A 252 2.20 4.56 26.57
C LYS A 252 2.62 3.81 25.31
N HIS A 253 3.00 2.54 25.43
CA HIS A 253 3.39 1.67 24.32
C HIS A 253 2.19 0.93 23.77
N VAL A 254 2.31 0.44 22.54
CA VAL A 254 1.31 -0.44 21.93
C VAL A 254 1.20 -1.72 22.75
N GLN A 255 -0.04 -2.10 23.04
CA GLN A 255 -0.41 -3.32 23.76
C GLN A 255 -1.21 -4.23 22.80
N VAL A 256 -1.18 -5.52 23.07
CA VAL A 256 -1.92 -6.54 22.31
C VAL A 256 -2.76 -7.37 23.28
N ALA A 257 -4.05 -7.45 23.00
CA ALA A 257 -4.91 -8.47 23.59
C ALA A 257 -4.96 -9.64 22.62
N GLU A 258 -4.53 -10.81 23.08
CA GLU A 258 -4.49 -12.03 22.27
C GLU A 258 -5.47 -13.06 22.82
N MET A 259 -6.33 -13.60 21.96
CA MET A 259 -7.20 -14.72 22.25
C MET A 259 -6.89 -15.85 21.25
N ALA A 260 -6.55 -17.01 21.79
CA ALA A 260 -6.30 -18.21 21.02
C ALA A 260 -7.51 -19.12 21.04
N GLY A 261 -7.87 -19.63 19.87
CA GLY A 261 -8.99 -20.54 19.66
C GLY A 261 -9.46 -20.50 18.22
N VAL A 262 -9.90 -21.65 17.69
CA VAL A 262 -10.48 -21.67 16.34
C VAL A 262 -11.86 -21.06 16.40
N ALA A 263 -12.04 -19.94 15.71
CA ALA A 263 -13.28 -19.19 15.69
C ALA A 263 -13.65 -18.72 14.27
N SER A 264 -14.91 -18.41 14.06
CA SER A 264 -15.45 -17.72 12.89
C SER A 264 -16.17 -16.42 13.27
N ALA A 265 -16.21 -16.12 14.58
CA ALA A 265 -16.71 -14.86 15.12
C ALA A 265 -15.91 -14.49 16.37
N ALA A 266 -15.70 -13.20 16.57
CA ALA A 266 -15.10 -12.63 17.78
C ALA A 266 -15.71 -11.25 18.07
N ASP A 267 -15.80 -10.89 19.35
CA ASP A 267 -16.18 -9.55 19.75
C ASP A 267 -15.27 -9.01 20.86
N PHE A 268 -15.12 -7.69 20.89
CA PHE A 268 -14.37 -6.96 21.89
C PHE A 268 -15.21 -5.79 22.41
N SER A 269 -15.18 -5.58 23.71
CA SER A 269 -15.85 -4.45 24.35
C SER A 269 -15.00 -3.82 25.46
N VAL A 270 -15.09 -2.49 25.55
CA VAL A 270 -14.54 -1.70 26.66
C VAL A 270 -15.63 -0.76 27.16
N SER A 271 -16.04 -0.91 28.40
CA SER A 271 -17.12 -0.12 28.98
C SER A 271 -16.66 1.20 29.56
N GLN A 272 -15.44 1.28 30.11
CA GLN A 272 -14.88 2.42 30.81
C GLN A 272 -13.38 2.56 30.55
N GLY A 273 -12.86 3.77 30.74
CA GLY A 273 -11.44 4.09 30.55
C GLY A 273 -11.19 4.93 29.32
N SER A 274 -9.91 4.99 28.90
CA SER A 274 -9.46 5.70 27.70
C SER A 274 -8.43 4.85 26.96
N ALA A 275 -8.68 4.63 25.69
CA ALA A 275 -7.77 3.90 24.81
C ALA A 275 -7.79 4.45 23.40
N THR A 276 -6.69 4.27 22.70
CA THR A 276 -6.54 4.43 21.26
C THR A 276 -6.42 3.04 20.64
N PHE A 277 -7.35 2.69 19.77
CA PHE A 277 -7.34 1.41 19.05
C PHE A 277 -6.74 1.58 17.67
N PHE A 278 -6.04 0.55 17.19
CA PHE A 278 -5.41 0.55 15.86
C PHE A 278 -6.10 -0.41 14.91
N GLY A 279 -6.32 -1.64 15.32
CA GLY A 279 -6.96 -2.68 14.52
C GLY A 279 -6.93 -4.03 15.19
N THR A 280 -7.60 -4.99 14.57
CA THR A 280 -7.64 -6.38 14.99
C THR A 280 -7.06 -7.26 13.88
N ALA A 281 -6.18 -8.19 14.22
CA ALA A 281 -5.70 -9.22 13.31
C ALA A 281 -6.38 -10.55 13.63
N LEU A 282 -6.97 -11.18 12.61
CA LEU A 282 -7.61 -12.47 12.67
C LEU A 282 -6.83 -13.44 11.79
N GLU A 283 -6.06 -14.35 12.39
CA GLU A 283 -5.05 -15.10 11.65
C GLU A 283 -4.88 -16.55 12.15
N SER A 284 -4.26 -17.37 11.32
CA SER A 284 -3.77 -18.71 11.69
C SER A 284 -2.50 -18.63 12.54
N ASP A 285 -2.12 -19.75 13.12
CA ASP A 285 -0.86 -19.95 13.84
C ASP A 285 0.33 -20.31 12.93
N GLY A 286 0.09 -20.41 11.61
CA GLY A 286 1.09 -20.72 10.59
C GLY A 286 0.57 -20.39 9.19
N GLY A 287 1.35 -20.70 8.15
CA GLY A 287 1.03 -20.39 6.77
C GLY A 287 1.27 -18.93 6.42
N VAL A 288 0.45 -18.33 5.54
CA VAL A 288 0.62 -16.96 5.02
C VAL A 288 -0.58 -16.10 5.38
N ILE A 289 -0.32 -14.86 5.79
CA ILE A 289 -1.31 -13.80 6.02
C ILE A 289 -0.90 -12.56 5.22
N ILE A 290 -1.88 -11.89 4.62
CA ILE A 290 -1.71 -10.58 3.98
C ILE A 290 -2.58 -9.55 4.69
N ASP A 291 -1.95 -8.57 5.31
CA ASP A 291 -2.60 -7.42 5.91
C ASP A 291 -2.80 -6.32 4.85
N ASN A 292 -4.00 -5.79 4.76
CA ASN A 292 -4.34 -4.72 3.83
C ASN A 292 -4.34 -3.37 4.56
N PHE A 293 -3.37 -2.52 4.24
CA PHE A 293 -3.22 -1.16 4.75
C PHE A 293 -3.58 -0.14 3.67
N SER A 294 -4.80 -0.21 3.18
CA SER A 294 -5.30 0.73 2.17
C SER A 294 -5.64 2.09 2.76
N LEU A 295 -5.30 3.15 2.02
CA LEU A 295 -5.68 4.52 2.35
C LEU A 295 -6.13 5.26 1.09
N ARG A 296 -7.46 5.34 0.89
CA ARG A 296 -8.06 5.95 -0.31
C ARG A 296 -7.54 7.35 -0.57
N GLY A 297 -7.16 7.62 -1.83
CA GLY A 297 -6.67 8.92 -2.28
C GLY A 297 -5.24 9.24 -1.85
N ALA A 298 -4.57 8.36 -1.09
CA ALA A 298 -3.19 8.57 -0.70
C ALA A 298 -2.24 8.37 -1.87
N SER A 299 -1.13 9.10 -1.84
CA SER A 299 0.00 8.93 -2.74
C SER A 299 1.27 8.42 -2.04
N GLY A 300 1.12 7.98 -0.77
CA GLY A 300 2.12 7.21 -0.02
C GLY A 300 3.02 8.03 0.90
N GLN A 301 3.20 9.35 0.67
CA GLN A 301 4.16 10.17 1.43
C GLN A 301 3.87 10.20 2.93
N THR A 302 2.60 10.11 3.34
CA THR A 302 2.18 10.12 4.76
C THR A 302 2.69 8.93 5.57
N LEU A 303 3.24 7.90 4.94
CA LEU A 303 3.94 6.81 5.64
C LEU A 303 5.21 7.30 6.34
N ALA A 304 5.90 8.29 5.79
CA ALA A 304 7.09 8.88 6.41
C ALA A 304 6.78 9.70 7.67
N ASP A 305 5.52 10.10 7.86
CA ASP A 305 5.09 10.87 9.05
C ASP A 305 4.86 9.99 10.28
N LEU A 306 4.77 8.66 10.10
CA LEU A 306 4.56 7.72 11.21
C LEU A 306 5.81 7.66 12.10
N PRO A 307 5.67 7.71 13.44
CA PRO A 307 6.83 7.63 14.32
C PRO A 307 7.57 6.30 14.16
N GLU A 308 8.86 6.35 13.91
CA GLU A 308 9.71 5.16 13.81
C GLU A 308 9.61 4.28 15.06
N ALA A 309 9.53 4.90 16.25
CA ALA A 309 9.37 4.18 17.52
C ALA A 309 8.08 3.35 17.54
N THR A 310 6.95 3.91 17.07
CA THR A 310 5.67 3.19 17.00
C THR A 310 5.74 2.05 15.96
N LEU A 311 6.34 2.29 14.79
CA LEU A 311 6.52 1.23 13.79
C LEU A 311 7.41 0.09 14.31
N ARG A 312 8.47 0.40 15.06
CA ARG A 312 9.31 -0.61 15.74
C ARG A 312 8.56 -1.37 16.85
N GLU A 313 7.58 -0.76 17.52
CA GLU A 313 6.70 -1.48 18.43
C GLU A 313 5.82 -2.48 17.65
N PHE A 314 5.28 -2.07 16.50
CA PHE A 314 4.54 -2.97 15.63
C PHE A 314 5.43 -4.10 15.08
N ASP A 315 6.66 -3.81 14.66
CA ASP A 315 7.61 -4.83 14.20
C ASP A 315 7.85 -5.93 15.25
N LYS A 316 7.98 -5.56 16.53
CA LYS A 316 8.12 -6.51 17.63
C LYS A 316 6.87 -7.31 17.94
N LEU A 317 5.70 -6.67 17.89
CA LEU A 317 4.42 -7.28 18.27
C LEU A 317 3.77 -8.04 17.10
N ARG A 318 4.05 -7.62 15.88
CA ARG A 318 3.52 -8.15 14.62
C ARG A 318 4.61 -8.11 13.54
N PRO A 319 5.67 -8.94 13.64
CA PRO A 319 6.74 -8.92 12.65
C PRO A 319 6.20 -9.27 11.25
N TYR A 320 6.66 -8.51 10.26
CA TYR A 320 6.38 -8.73 8.84
C TYR A 320 7.59 -9.33 8.14
N ASP A 321 7.34 -10.19 7.16
CA ASP A 321 8.38 -10.82 6.33
C ASP A 321 8.49 -10.13 4.97
N LEU A 322 7.42 -9.42 4.55
CA LEU A 322 7.39 -8.56 3.36
C LEU A 322 6.53 -7.32 3.61
N ILE A 323 7.02 -6.18 3.18
CA ILE A 323 6.26 -4.94 3.03
C ILE A 323 6.14 -4.62 1.54
N ILE A 324 4.92 -4.52 1.03
CA ILE A 324 4.62 -4.06 -0.33
C ILE A 324 4.17 -2.60 -0.25
N VAL A 325 4.78 -1.74 -1.07
CA VAL A 325 4.47 -0.31 -1.18
C VAL A 325 3.96 -0.03 -2.58
N GLN A 326 2.63 0.13 -2.73
CA GLN A 326 1.94 0.36 -4.00
C GLN A 326 1.24 1.71 -4.00
N TYR A 327 1.83 2.70 -4.67
CA TYR A 327 1.24 4.03 -4.83
C TYR A 327 1.59 4.59 -6.20
N GLY A 328 0.91 5.69 -6.59
CA GLY A 328 1.28 6.43 -7.78
C GLY A 328 0.10 6.96 -8.57
N VAL A 329 -1.02 6.22 -8.65
CA VAL A 329 -2.18 6.67 -9.45
C VAL A 329 -2.76 8.01 -8.97
N ASN A 330 -2.64 8.33 -7.67
CA ASN A 330 -3.09 9.60 -7.11
C ASN A 330 -2.03 10.72 -7.20
N ALA A 331 -0.82 10.41 -7.63
CA ALA A 331 0.26 11.37 -7.79
C ALA A 331 0.38 11.90 -9.23
N VAL A 332 -0.42 11.40 -10.17
CA VAL A 332 -0.35 11.74 -11.60
C VAL A 332 -1.65 12.32 -12.12
N THR A 333 -1.51 13.21 -13.09
CA THR A 333 -2.59 13.77 -13.90
C THR A 333 -2.15 13.81 -15.37
N GLU A 334 -3.05 14.11 -16.30
CA GLU A 334 -2.71 14.30 -17.71
C GLU A 334 -1.66 15.40 -17.93
N GLY A 335 -1.62 16.41 -17.05
CA GLY A 335 -0.66 17.51 -17.09
C GLY A 335 0.62 17.31 -16.25
N SER A 336 0.85 16.12 -15.68
CA SER A 336 2.05 15.87 -14.89
C SER A 336 3.32 16.01 -15.74
N THR A 337 4.37 16.61 -15.17
CA THR A 337 5.67 16.82 -15.82
C THR A 337 6.74 15.92 -15.22
N THR A 338 7.80 15.64 -15.98
CA THR A 338 8.94 14.85 -15.50
C THR A 338 9.55 15.38 -14.20
N PRO A 339 9.79 16.70 -14.02
CA PRO A 339 10.29 17.23 -12.75
C PRO A 339 9.36 16.96 -11.55
N GLN A 340 8.04 17.07 -11.76
CA GLN A 340 7.05 16.77 -10.69
C GLN A 340 7.09 15.30 -10.31
N LEU A 341 7.19 14.39 -11.29
CA LEU A 341 7.28 12.96 -11.03
C LEU A 341 8.60 12.59 -10.33
N LYS A 342 9.72 13.21 -10.71
CA LYS A 342 11.01 13.02 -10.01
C LYS A 342 10.95 13.50 -8.56
N ALA A 343 10.38 14.69 -8.30
CA ALA A 343 10.19 15.19 -6.93
C ALA A 343 9.30 14.27 -6.09
N TYR A 344 8.24 13.70 -6.69
CA TYR A 344 7.41 12.70 -6.02
C TYR A 344 8.24 11.43 -5.69
N MET A 345 9.11 10.97 -6.58
CA MET A 345 9.97 9.80 -6.31
C MET A 345 10.98 10.04 -5.19
N GLU A 346 11.52 11.25 -5.05
CA GLU A 346 12.38 11.61 -3.92
C GLU A 346 11.64 11.49 -2.58
N GLN A 347 10.38 11.93 -2.54
CA GLN A 347 9.53 11.75 -1.35
C GLN A 347 9.26 10.27 -1.08
N MET A 348 8.94 9.47 -2.10
CA MET A 348 8.72 8.04 -1.96
C MET A 348 10.01 7.29 -1.57
N ARG A 349 11.18 7.76 -2.00
CA ARG A 349 12.46 7.26 -1.52
C ARG A 349 12.61 7.46 -0.01
N THR A 350 12.24 8.64 0.50
CA THR A 350 12.22 8.91 1.95
C THR A 350 11.31 7.95 2.70
N VAL A 351 10.14 7.61 2.12
CA VAL A 351 9.22 6.60 2.67
C VAL A 351 9.89 5.22 2.75
N VAL A 352 10.51 4.76 1.67
CA VAL A 352 11.19 3.46 1.63
C VAL A 352 12.32 3.41 2.65
N ASP A 353 13.14 4.46 2.74
CA ASP A 353 14.24 4.52 3.71
C ASP A 353 13.73 4.58 5.16
N HIS A 354 12.58 5.22 5.40
CA HIS A 354 11.91 5.23 6.71
C HIS A 354 11.41 3.81 7.09
N LEU A 355 10.78 3.09 6.15
CA LEU A 355 10.35 1.72 6.37
C LEU A 355 11.54 0.78 6.62
N LYS A 356 12.65 0.92 5.89
CA LYS A 356 13.88 0.15 6.13
C LYS A 356 14.43 0.33 7.55
N ARG A 357 14.41 1.55 8.07
CA ARG A 357 14.84 1.82 9.45
C ARG A 357 13.86 1.25 10.47
N SER A 358 12.56 1.29 10.16
CA SER A 358 11.51 0.82 11.07
C SER A 358 11.38 -0.71 11.12
N PHE A 359 11.69 -1.38 10.00
CA PHE A 359 11.59 -2.84 9.79
C PHE A 359 12.89 -3.38 9.17
N PRO A 360 13.98 -3.44 9.94
CA PRO A 360 15.32 -3.70 9.39
C PRO A 360 15.51 -5.11 8.81
N GLU A 361 14.74 -6.08 9.29
CA GLU A 361 14.82 -7.50 8.86
C GLU A 361 13.74 -7.88 7.82
N THR A 362 12.93 -6.92 7.39
CA THR A 362 11.77 -7.16 6.51
C THR A 362 12.14 -6.87 5.05
N SER A 363 11.77 -7.77 4.14
CA SER A 363 11.84 -7.51 2.70
C SER A 363 10.93 -6.35 2.32
N ILE A 364 11.38 -5.49 1.41
CA ILE A 364 10.58 -4.39 0.87
C ILE A 364 10.45 -4.54 -0.64
N LEU A 365 9.20 -4.49 -1.12
CA LEU A 365 8.85 -4.53 -2.53
C LEU A 365 8.11 -3.25 -2.92
N VAL A 366 8.70 -2.47 -3.80
CA VAL A 366 7.99 -1.39 -4.48
C VAL A 366 7.16 -2.01 -5.59
N ALA A 367 5.85 -1.97 -5.46
CA ALA A 367 4.92 -2.34 -6.51
C ALA A 367 4.56 -1.06 -7.30
N GLY A 368 5.00 -1.00 -8.55
CA GLY A 368 4.78 0.16 -9.42
C GLY A 368 3.29 0.42 -9.62
N ALA A 369 2.95 1.67 -9.98
CA ALA A 369 1.57 2.04 -10.24
C ALA A 369 0.90 1.12 -11.27
N PRO A 370 -0.37 0.72 -11.06
CA PRO A 370 -1.15 0.01 -12.08
C PRO A 370 -1.38 0.88 -13.31
N ASP A 371 -1.89 0.28 -14.37
CA ASP A 371 -2.34 1.04 -15.53
C ASP A 371 -3.45 2.03 -15.12
N ARG A 372 -3.34 3.24 -15.62
CA ARG A 372 -4.38 4.27 -15.54
C ARG A 372 -4.73 4.72 -16.94
N GLY A 373 -5.98 4.51 -17.32
CA GLY A 373 -6.42 4.81 -18.66
C GLY A 373 -6.45 6.30 -18.96
N SER A 374 -6.28 6.63 -20.23
CA SER A 374 -6.48 7.96 -20.80
C SER A 374 -7.39 7.85 -22.02
N LYS A 375 -8.34 8.76 -22.14
CA LYS A 375 -9.23 8.84 -23.32
C LYS A 375 -8.55 9.48 -24.52
N THR A 376 -7.46 10.20 -24.29
CA THR A 376 -6.75 10.99 -25.32
C THR A 376 -5.45 10.33 -25.80
N ALA A 377 -4.86 9.44 -24.99
CA ALA A 377 -3.64 8.75 -25.33
C ALA A 377 -3.90 7.66 -26.40
N PRO A 378 -3.06 7.57 -27.47
CA PRO A 378 -3.25 6.60 -28.57
C PRO A 378 -3.28 5.15 -28.10
N ASP A 379 -2.49 4.79 -27.11
CA ASP A 379 -2.42 3.44 -26.54
C ASP A 379 -3.35 3.23 -25.34
N GLY A 380 -4.19 4.23 -25.02
CA GLY A 380 -5.17 4.15 -23.94
C GLY A 380 -4.61 4.28 -22.53
N THR A 381 -3.31 4.48 -22.34
CA THR A 381 -2.66 4.67 -21.05
C THR A 381 -2.19 6.11 -20.86
N MET A 382 -2.43 6.67 -19.69
CA MET A 382 -1.93 8.00 -19.33
C MET A 382 -0.40 8.05 -19.45
N PRO A 383 0.19 8.95 -20.27
CA PRO A 383 1.64 9.01 -20.49
C PRO A 383 2.45 9.11 -19.18
N ALA A 384 1.95 9.90 -18.22
CA ALA A 384 2.57 10.06 -16.91
C ALA A 384 2.71 8.74 -16.12
N ILE A 385 1.81 7.77 -16.29
CA ILE A 385 1.92 6.43 -15.65
C ILE A 385 3.11 5.64 -16.20
N LYS A 386 3.34 5.70 -17.52
CA LYS A 386 4.47 5.01 -18.14
C LYS A 386 5.79 5.58 -17.63
N MET A 387 5.90 6.91 -17.59
CA MET A 387 7.05 7.61 -17.02
C MET A 387 7.22 7.27 -15.54
N LEU A 388 6.15 7.34 -14.75
CA LEU A 388 6.18 7.04 -13.33
C LEU A 388 6.66 5.60 -13.07
N SER A 389 6.20 4.61 -13.83
CA SER A 389 6.63 3.21 -13.67
C SER A 389 8.14 3.05 -13.81
N GLY A 390 8.76 3.70 -14.80
CA GLY A 390 10.23 3.70 -14.96
C GLY A 390 10.95 4.42 -13.82
N LEU A 391 10.42 5.54 -13.33
CA LEU A 391 10.98 6.25 -12.18
C LEU A 391 10.84 5.46 -10.88
N GLN A 392 9.76 4.69 -10.70
CA GLN A 392 9.58 3.80 -9.56
C GLN A 392 10.59 2.64 -9.59
N GLU A 393 10.88 2.07 -10.76
CA GLU A 393 11.92 1.05 -10.91
C GLU A 393 13.29 1.63 -10.57
N GLN A 394 13.62 2.83 -11.07
CA GLN A 394 14.86 3.54 -10.73
C GLN A 394 14.96 3.81 -9.22
N MET A 395 13.89 4.31 -8.60
CA MET A 395 13.87 4.57 -7.16
C MET A 395 14.07 3.29 -6.34
N ALA A 396 13.47 2.17 -6.75
CA ALA A 396 13.67 0.88 -6.07
C ALA A 396 15.13 0.39 -6.20
N SER A 397 15.75 0.60 -7.37
CA SER A 397 17.17 0.32 -7.59
C SER A 397 18.06 1.16 -6.69
N ASP A 398 17.83 2.47 -6.61
CA ASP A 398 18.59 3.39 -5.75
C ASP A 398 18.38 3.08 -4.27
N ALA A 399 17.16 2.64 -3.89
CA ALA A 399 16.83 2.21 -2.53
C ALA A 399 17.36 0.82 -2.19
N LYS A 400 17.83 0.04 -3.18
CA LYS A 400 18.28 -1.35 -3.03
C LYS A 400 17.21 -2.25 -2.41
N VAL A 401 16.02 -2.25 -3.01
CA VAL A 401 14.87 -3.07 -2.63
C VAL A 401 14.27 -3.80 -3.84
N GLY A 402 13.27 -4.63 -3.63
CA GLY A 402 12.56 -5.30 -4.72
C GLY A 402 11.67 -4.34 -5.53
N PHE A 403 11.47 -4.64 -6.82
CA PHE A 403 10.53 -3.95 -7.69
C PHE A 403 9.67 -4.93 -8.47
N LEU A 404 8.38 -4.62 -8.61
CA LEU A 404 7.42 -5.31 -9.47
C LEU A 404 6.56 -4.27 -10.20
N SER A 405 6.56 -4.27 -11.53
CA SER A 405 5.67 -3.42 -12.32
C SER A 405 4.25 -3.99 -12.33
N ILE A 406 3.29 -3.32 -11.64
CA ILE A 406 1.88 -3.73 -11.76
C ILE A 406 1.35 -3.42 -13.15
N LEU A 407 1.75 -2.29 -13.76
CA LEU A 407 1.45 -1.99 -15.16
C LEU A 407 1.88 -3.16 -16.07
N GLY A 408 3.11 -3.66 -15.90
CA GLY A 408 3.62 -4.83 -16.64
C GLY A 408 2.84 -6.11 -16.34
N ALA A 409 2.59 -6.40 -15.06
CA ALA A 409 1.82 -7.58 -14.62
C ALA A 409 0.39 -7.60 -15.18
N MET A 410 -0.26 -6.44 -15.29
CA MET A 410 -1.58 -6.31 -15.91
C MET A 410 -1.55 -6.65 -17.42
N GLY A 411 -0.42 -6.52 -18.09
CA GLY A 411 -0.25 -6.78 -19.52
C GLY A 411 0.23 -5.57 -20.32
N GLY A 412 0.74 -4.55 -19.62
CA GLY A 412 1.29 -3.33 -20.22
C GLY A 412 0.25 -2.25 -20.55
N PRO A 413 0.67 -1.22 -21.28
CA PRO A 413 -0.19 -0.10 -21.64
C PRO A 413 -1.50 -0.52 -22.33
N GLY A 414 -2.59 0.23 -22.06
CA GLY A 414 -3.94 -0.01 -22.60
C GLY A 414 -4.73 -1.08 -21.87
N THR A 415 -4.15 -1.75 -20.88
CA THR A 415 -4.85 -2.84 -20.16
C THR A 415 -6.04 -2.33 -19.39
N MET A 416 -5.92 -1.21 -18.67
CA MET A 416 -7.06 -0.66 -17.90
C MET A 416 -8.24 -0.36 -18.83
N LYS A 417 -7.99 0.29 -19.97
CA LYS A 417 -9.04 0.57 -20.94
C LYS A 417 -9.69 -0.72 -21.45
N ARG A 418 -8.88 -1.70 -21.81
CA ARG A 418 -9.35 -3.00 -22.32
C ARG A 418 -10.20 -3.75 -21.28
N ILE A 419 -9.75 -3.88 -20.03
CA ILE A 419 -10.50 -4.62 -19.00
C ILE A 419 -11.81 -3.92 -18.61
N VAL A 420 -11.89 -2.60 -18.75
CA VAL A 420 -13.12 -1.85 -18.52
C VAL A 420 -14.07 -1.99 -19.71
N ASP A 421 -13.61 -1.72 -20.93
CA ASP A 421 -14.47 -1.66 -22.11
C ASP A 421 -14.91 -3.04 -22.61
N GLU A 422 -14.02 -4.06 -22.56
CA GLU A 422 -14.31 -5.38 -23.08
C GLU A 422 -14.88 -6.33 -22.02
N HIS A 423 -14.55 -6.13 -20.74
CA HIS A 423 -14.91 -7.08 -19.69
C HIS A 423 -15.78 -6.47 -18.58
N GLY A 424 -15.88 -5.15 -18.46
CA GLY A 424 -16.61 -4.51 -17.37
C GLY A 424 -15.95 -4.70 -16.00
N TRP A 425 -14.62 -4.93 -15.94
CA TRP A 425 -13.88 -5.22 -14.71
C TRP A 425 -13.36 -3.98 -13.99
N GLY A 426 -13.92 -2.82 -14.29
CA GLY A 426 -13.58 -1.56 -13.63
C GLY A 426 -14.57 -0.47 -13.93
N SER A 427 -14.31 0.72 -13.40
CA SER A 427 -15.14 1.90 -13.57
C SER A 427 -14.79 2.66 -14.86
N SER A 428 -15.74 3.42 -15.40
CA SER A 428 -15.58 4.25 -16.61
C SER A 428 -14.60 5.42 -16.44
N ASP A 429 -14.03 5.60 -15.23
CA ASP A 429 -12.93 6.51 -14.96
C ASP A 429 -11.55 5.94 -15.37
N TYR A 430 -11.49 4.66 -15.73
CA TYR A 430 -10.29 3.94 -16.11
C TYR A 430 -9.16 3.98 -15.05
N VAL A 431 -9.55 4.06 -13.77
CA VAL A 431 -8.64 4.04 -12.61
C VAL A 431 -9.02 2.95 -11.62
N HIS A 432 -10.31 2.84 -11.30
CA HIS A 432 -10.79 1.93 -10.27
C HIS A 432 -11.27 0.60 -10.88
N ILE A 433 -10.76 -0.50 -10.34
CA ILE A 433 -11.20 -1.86 -10.67
C ILE A 433 -12.35 -2.28 -9.77
N ASN A 434 -13.13 -3.26 -10.22
CA ASN A 434 -14.10 -3.99 -9.41
C ASN A 434 -13.51 -5.34 -8.95
N TRP A 435 -14.33 -6.22 -8.37
CA TRP A 435 -13.88 -7.52 -7.82
C TRP A 435 -13.24 -8.42 -8.87
N ASP A 436 -13.79 -8.47 -10.10
CA ASP A 436 -13.22 -9.27 -11.20
C ASP A 436 -11.89 -8.69 -11.67
N GLY A 437 -11.79 -7.36 -11.76
CA GLY A 437 -10.53 -6.67 -12.04
C GLY A 437 -9.50 -6.91 -10.93
N GLY A 438 -9.92 -6.91 -9.66
CA GLY A 438 -9.08 -7.25 -8.52
C GLY A 438 -8.53 -8.67 -8.61
N LYS A 439 -9.39 -9.65 -8.88
CA LYS A 439 -9.02 -11.05 -9.11
C LYS A 439 -8.03 -11.20 -10.28
N PHE A 440 -8.31 -10.52 -11.40
CA PHE A 440 -7.42 -10.52 -12.56
C PHE A 440 -6.00 -10.04 -12.23
N VAL A 441 -5.85 -8.97 -11.44
CA VAL A 441 -4.53 -8.47 -11.01
C VAL A 441 -3.92 -9.41 -9.98
N ALA A 442 -4.67 -9.88 -8.99
CA ALA A 442 -4.22 -10.79 -7.95
C ALA A 442 -3.58 -12.08 -8.50
N GLU A 443 -4.22 -12.71 -9.50
CA GLU A 443 -3.71 -13.90 -10.17
C GLU A 443 -2.35 -13.66 -10.85
N ARG A 444 -2.13 -12.46 -11.39
CA ARG A 444 -0.86 -12.08 -12.04
C ARG A 444 0.23 -11.83 -11.02
N LEU A 445 -0.08 -11.10 -9.96
CA LEU A 445 0.85 -10.89 -8.85
C LEU A 445 1.24 -12.22 -8.20
N PHE A 446 0.28 -13.11 -7.97
CA PHE A 446 0.55 -14.44 -7.44
C PHE A 446 1.53 -15.23 -8.32
N LYS A 447 1.34 -15.21 -9.65
CA LYS A 447 2.28 -15.86 -10.59
C LYS A 447 3.68 -15.28 -10.51
N SER A 448 3.82 -13.96 -10.34
CA SER A 448 5.12 -13.31 -10.14
C SER A 448 5.79 -13.73 -8.83
N PHE A 449 5.04 -13.78 -7.73
CA PHE A 449 5.55 -14.27 -6.45
C PHE A 449 5.98 -15.74 -6.51
N LEU A 450 5.18 -16.59 -7.15
CA LEU A 450 5.48 -18.01 -7.31
C LEU A 450 6.74 -18.22 -8.17
N ALA A 451 6.86 -17.55 -9.30
CA ALA A 451 8.04 -17.65 -10.17
C ALA A 451 9.31 -17.14 -9.46
N GLY A 452 9.20 -16.06 -8.68
CA GLY A 452 10.31 -15.56 -7.85
C GLY A 452 10.73 -16.57 -6.77
N TYR A 453 9.77 -17.19 -6.09
CA TYR A 453 10.03 -18.26 -5.12
C TYR A 453 10.69 -19.48 -5.79
N ASP A 454 10.22 -19.92 -6.95
CA ASP A 454 10.82 -21.04 -7.69
C ASP A 454 12.27 -20.75 -8.09
N ASN A 455 12.57 -19.50 -8.50
CA ASN A 455 13.95 -19.07 -8.77
C ASN A 455 14.82 -19.09 -7.51
N TYR A 456 14.29 -18.63 -6.38
CA TYR A 456 14.98 -18.73 -5.08
C TYR A 456 15.31 -20.17 -4.73
N VAL A 457 14.34 -21.09 -4.81
CA VAL A 457 14.53 -22.51 -4.48
C VAL A 457 15.56 -23.16 -5.42
N ARG A 458 15.50 -22.85 -6.74
CA ARG A 458 16.48 -23.36 -7.72
C ARG A 458 17.90 -22.86 -7.38
N ARG A 459 18.06 -21.60 -7.05
CA ARG A 459 19.34 -21.02 -6.67
C ARG A 459 19.88 -21.67 -5.39
N LYS A 460 19.06 -21.77 -4.35
CA LYS A 460 19.47 -22.43 -3.08
C LYS A 460 19.83 -23.89 -3.24
N LYS A 461 19.15 -24.60 -4.14
CA LYS A 461 19.54 -25.99 -4.47
C LYS A 461 20.92 -26.06 -5.11
N LEU A 462 21.28 -25.12 -5.97
CA LEU A 462 22.59 -25.06 -6.60
C LEU A 462 23.69 -24.61 -5.61
N GLU A 463 23.39 -23.66 -4.72
CA GLU A 463 24.31 -23.20 -3.66
C GLU A 463 24.67 -24.33 -2.68
N ASN A 464 23.75 -25.27 -2.46
CA ASN A 464 23.94 -26.42 -1.53
C ASN A 464 24.51 -27.68 -2.20
N GLN A 465 24.80 -27.67 -3.50
CA GLN A 465 25.46 -28.74 -4.26
C GLN A 465 26.98 -28.50 -4.39
#